data_df662a7d91ac789dba479e3569be386f
#
_entry.id   df662a7d91ac789dba479e3569be386f
#
_cell.length_a   1.000
_cell.length_b   1.000
_cell.length_c   1.000
_cell.angle_alpha   90.00
_cell.angle_beta   90.00
_cell.angle_gamma   90.00
#
_symmetry.space_group_name_H-M   'P 1'
#
loop_
_entity.id
_entity.type
_entity.pdbx_description
1 polymer ?
#
loop_
_entity_poly.entity_id
_entity_poly.type
_entity_poly.pdbx_seq_one_letter_code
_entity_poly.pdbx_strand_id
1 'polypeptide(L)'
;MGAVGKLFTLCASTVLDPLKRLGSVVISGAFYSPTDQEQIRMITNFHKTARVRSKPSAPARWIYDNIGFDLYEGTLDYGCGRGTDARYFGIRGWDINGGEHEPLDRYDKFDTILCSYVLNVIPSENERMQVISHIKNHLTPEGNAYLTVRNDKKNLNGWTKSGTYQTFVDLPLPIVHKTSGYIIYKLESWFNLDKPEEYMNEV
;
A
#
# COMPACT_ATOMS: atom_id res chain seq x y z
N MET A 1 -25.98 52.88 -21.29
CA MET A 1 -24.56 53.08 -20.91
C MET A 1 -24.21 52.04 -19.89
N GLY A 2 -23.64 51.11 -20.14
CA GLY A 2 -22.82 50.02 -20.27
C GLY A 2 -22.22 49.61 -18.93
N ALA A 3 -22.70 48.52 -18.31
CA ALA A 3 -22.05 47.85 -17.20
C ALA A 3 -21.29 46.62 -17.74
N VAL A 4 -19.97 46.70 -17.68
CA VAL A 4 -19.05 45.61 -18.09
C VAL A 4 -18.90 44.64 -16.90
N GLY A 5 -19.50 43.48 -17.05
CA GLY A 5 -19.29 42.38 -16.10
C GLY A 5 -17.93 41.72 -16.31
N LYS A 6 -17.09 41.73 -15.28
CA LYS A 6 -15.84 40.94 -15.25
C LYS A 6 -16.15 39.49 -14.95
N LEU A 7 -15.87 38.62 -15.93
CA LEU A 7 -15.84 37.20 -15.78
C LEU A 7 -14.57 36.83 -15.00
N PHE A 8 -14.70 36.34 -13.77
CA PHE A 8 -13.62 35.71 -13.05
C PHE A 8 -13.59 34.22 -13.44
N THR A 9 -12.63 33.84 -14.25
CA THR A 9 -12.29 32.43 -14.52
C THR A 9 -11.51 31.91 -13.34
N LEU A 10 -12.16 31.15 -12.47
CA LEU A 10 -11.50 30.34 -11.46
C LEU A 10 -10.92 29.11 -12.14
N CYS A 11 -9.61 29.13 -12.38
CA CYS A 11 -8.84 27.95 -12.76
C CYS A 11 -8.43 27.21 -11.47
N ALA A 12 -9.30 26.35 -10.96
CA ALA A 12 -8.96 25.44 -9.86
C ALA A 12 -8.52 24.10 -10.47
N SER A 13 -7.22 23.97 -10.75
CA SER A 13 -6.62 22.68 -10.99
C SER A 13 -6.37 21.99 -9.64
N THR A 14 -7.40 21.42 -9.06
CA THR A 14 -7.28 20.45 -7.98
C THR A 14 -6.89 19.12 -8.61
N VAL A 15 -5.60 18.82 -8.65
CA VAL A 15 -5.13 17.44 -8.84
C VAL A 15 -5.50 16.70 -7.56
N LEU A 16 -6.63 16.01 -7.59
CA LEU A 16 -7.09 15.16 -6.51
C LEU A 16 -6.18 13.93 -6.45
N ASP A 17 -5.56 13.72 -5.29
CA ASP A 17 -4.83 12.52 -4.93
C ASP A 17 -5.70 11.27 -5.25
N PRO A 18 -5.24 10.35 -6.11
CA PRO A 18 -6.00 9.16 -6.50
C PRO A 18 -6.46 8.31 -5.30
N LEU A 19 -5.70 8.32 -4.21
CA LEU A 19 -6.01 7.56 -3.01
C LEU A 19 -7.11 8.21 -2.15
N LYS A 20 -7.30 9.52 -2.22
CA LYS A 20 -8.44 10.20 -1.57
C LYS A 20 -9.78 9.90 -2.25
N ARG A 21 -9.79 9.45 -3.51
CA ARG A 21 -11.02 8.96 -4.16
C ARG A 21 -11.57 7.68 -3.55
N LEU A 22 -10.74 6.89 -2.86
CA LEU A 22 -11.15 5.67 -2.20
C LEU A 22 -11.89 5.91 -0.86
N GLY A 23 -11.75 7.08 -0.24
CA GLY A 23 -12.34 7.42 1.05
C GLY A 23 -13.61 8.28 1.03
N SER A 24 -14.03 8.83 -0.13
CA SER A 24 -15.23 9.67 -0.24
C SER A 24 -16.14 9.23 -1.36
N VAL A 25 -16.78 8.06 -1.22
CA VAL A 25 -17.90 7.67 -2.07
C VAL A 25 -19.14 8.37 -1.54
N VAL A 26 -19.49 9.50 -2.13
CA VAL A 26 -20.81 10.11 -1.92
C VAL A 26 -21.83 9.24 -2.65
N ILE A 27 -22.61 8.50 -1.91
CA ILE A 27 -23.70 7.66 -2.43
C ILE A 27 -24.87 8.59 -2.76
N SER A 28 -24.90 9.14 -3.97
CA SER A 28 -26.09 9.79 -4.52
C SER A 28 -26.72 8.84 -5.54
N GLY A 29 -27.79 8.17 -5.18
CA GLY A 29 -28.90 7.68 -6.01
C GLY A 29 -28.67 6.98 -7.35
N ALA A 30 -27.42 6.61 -7.71
CA ALA A 30 -27.12 5.91 -8.96
C ALA A 30 -27.28 4.39 -8.78
N PHE A 31 -27.84 3.72 -9.80
CA PHE A 31 -27.89 2.27 -9.89
C PHE A 31 -26.46 1.73 -10.03
N TYR A 32 -25.93 1.10 -8.98
CA TYR A 32 -24.62 0.45 -9.02
C TYR A 32 -24.73 -0.92 -9.69
N SER A 33 -23.75 -1.23 -10.53
CA SER A 33 -23.57 -2.60 -11.04
C SER A 33 -23.17 -3.54 -9.88
N PRO A 34 -23.38 -4.87 -9.99
CA PRO A 34 -22.89 -5.83 -8.99
C PRO A 34 -21.39 -5.69 -8.72
N THR A 35 -20.60 -5.30 -9.73
CA THR A 35 -19.17 -4.99 -9.62
C THR A 35 -18.91 -3.76 -8.75
N ASP A 36 -19.73 -2.72 -8.82
CA ASP A 36 -19.56 -1.52 -7.99
C ASP A 36 -19.87 -1.81 -6.52
N GLN A 37 -20.88 -2.65 -6.25
CA GLN A 37 -21.20 -3.09 -4.89
C GLN A 37 -20.10 -3.97 -4.28
N GLU A 38 -19.46 -4.81 -5.09
CA GLU A 38 -18.33 -5.62 -4.67
C GLU A 38 -17.11 -4.73 -4.37
N GLN A 39 -16.83 -3.74 -5.21
CA GLN A 39 -15.74 -2.77 -4.98
C GLN A 39 -15.96 -1.97 -3.69
N ILE A 40 -17.17 -1.44 -3.46
CA ILE A 40 -17.52 -0.72 -2.23
C ILE A 40 -17.36 -1.63 -1.01
N ARG A 41 -17.78 -2.90 -1.10
CA ARG A 41 -17.61 -3.87 -0.03
C ARG A 41 -16.14 -4.18 0.25
N MET A 42 -15.29 -4.19 -0.78
CA MET A 42 -13.85 -4.38 -0.65
C MET A 42 -13.19 -3.21 0.08
N ILE A 43 -13.47 -1.98 -0.35
CA ILE A 43 -12.93 -0.75 0.26
C ILE A 43 -13.29 -0.67 1.75
N THR A 44 -14.51 -1.05 2.11
CA THR A 44 -15.00 -0.94 3.51
C THR A 44 -14.52 -2.06 4.42
N ASN A 45 -13.92 -3.15 3.90
CA ASN A 45 -13.59 -4.33 4.69
C ASN A 45 -12.08 -4.62 4.83
N PHE A 46 -11.19 -3.86 4.20
CA PHE A 46 -9.74 -4.07 4.32
C PHE A 46 -9.25 -4.01 5.77
N HIS A 47 -9.77 -3.09 6.57
CA HIS A 47 -9.43 -2.96 7.99
C HIS A 47 -9.73 -4.24 8.81
N LYS A 48 -10.65 -5.10 8.36
CA LYS A 48 -10.96 -6.38 9.03
C LYS A 48 -9.85 -7.41 8.88
N THR A 49 -8.90 -7.20 7.96
CA THR A 49 -7.73 -8.06 7.80
C THR A 49 -6.64 -7.76 8.80
N ALA A 50 -6.65 -6.56 9.39
CA ALA A 50 -5.69 -6.13 10.39
C ALA A 50 -5.84 -6.94 11.69
N ARG A 51 -4.89 -7.83 11.95
CA ARG A 51 -4.90 -8.72 13.13
C ARG A 51 -4.30 -8.01 14.34
N VAL A 52 -4.93 -8.20 15.51
CA VAL A 52 -4.27 -7.85 16.77
C VAL A 52 -3.16 -8.85 17.04
N ARG A 53 -1.96 -8.36 17.26
CA ARG A 53 -0.77 -9.16 17.57
C ARG A 53 -0.05 -8.55 18.78
N SER A 54 0.56 -9.40 19.59
CA SER A 54 1.42 -8.99 20.70
C SER A 54 2.91 -8.94 20.31
N LYS A 55 3.25 -9.47 19.12
CA LYS A 55 4.61 -9.53 18.59
C LYS A 55 4.62 -9.00 17.17
N PRO A 56 5.76 -8.51 16.67
CA PRO A 56 5.88 -8.08 15.29
C PRO A 56 5.63 -9.23 14.31
N SER A 57 5.31 -8.90 13.09
CA SER A 57 5.15 -9.89 12.02
C SER A 57 6.47 -10.62 11.76
N ALA A 58 6.38 -11.88 11.37
CA ALA A 58 7.56 -12.66 11.02
C ALA A 58 8.40 -12.00 9.92
N PRO A 59 7.81 -11.46 8.81
CA PRO A 59 8.60 -10.76 7.81
C PRO A 59 9.25 -9.47 8.33
N ALA A 60 8.55 -8.64 9.09
CA ALA A 60 9.15 -7.41 9.63
C ALA A 60 10.33 -7.72 10.56
N ARG A 61 10.20 -8.75 11.40
CA ARG A 61 11.31 -9.23 12.23
C ARG A 61 12.46 -9.75 11.38
N TRP A 62 12.17 -10.57 10.36
CA TRP A 62 13.22 -11.10 9.49
C TRP A 62 13.99 -9.98 8.78
N ILE A 63 13.30 -8.95 8.28
CA ILE A 63 13.93 -7.77 7.65
C ILE A 63 14.82 -7.07 8.66
N TYR A 64 14.32 -6.83 9.88
CA TYR A 64 15.10 -6.19 10.93
C TYR A 64 16.36 -6.98 11.30
N ASP A 65 16.23 -8.30 11.49
CA ASP A 65 17.33 -9.16 11.95
C ASP A 65 18.39 -9.42 10.87
N ASN A 66 18.04 -9.38 9.56
CA ASN A 66 18.95 -9.81 8.48
C ASN A 66 19.39 -8.66 7.56
N ILE A 67 18.59 -7.62 7.41
CA ILE A 67 18.88 -6.46 6.55
C ILE A 67 19.21 -5.25 7.41
N GLY A 68 18.46 -5.07 8.49
CA GLY A 68 18.47 -3.87 9.30
C GLY A 68 17.62 -2.76 8.70
N PHE A 69 17.15 -1.85 9.53
CA PHE A 69 16.56 -0.58 9.16
C PHE A 69 16.63 0.37 10.36
N ASP A 70 16.64 1.67 10.07
CA ASP A 70 16.69 2.67 11.12
C ASP A 70 15.39 2.66 11.91
N LEU A 71 15.55 2.59 13.23
CA LEU A 71 14.45 2.83 14.16
C LEU A 71 14.18 4.34 14.17
N TYR A 72 12.91 4.73 14.22
CA TYR A 72 12.37 6.09 14.34
C TYR A 72 12.03 6.77 12.99
N GLU A 73 12.87 7.63 12.43
CA GLU A 73 12.43 8.58 11.40
C GLU A 73 12.56 8.07 9.95
N GLY A 74 13.57 7.27 9.66
CA GLY A 74 13.87 6.81 8.30
C GLY A 74 13.02 5.65 7.78
N THR A 75 12.12 5.07 8.62
CA THR A 75 11.38 3.86 8.29
C THR A 75 9.87 4.03 8.45
N LEU A 76 9.13 3.53 7.45
CA LEU A 76 7.67 3.52 7.42
C LEU A 76 7.12 2.09 7.39
N ASP A 77 6.13 1.78 8.25
CA ASP A 77 5.24 0.61 8.11
C ASP A 77 3.99 1.03 7.32
N TYR A 78 4.01 0.75 6.01
CA TYR A 78 2.95 1.11 5.07
C TYR A 78 1.82 0.07 5.10
N GLY A 79 0.60 0.51 5.38
CA GLY A 79 -0.53 -0.36 5.62
C GLY A 79 -0.41 -1.09 6.96
N CYS A 80 0.04 -0.37 7.98
CA CYS A 80 0.37 -0.90 9.31
C CYS A 80 -0.84 -1.49 10.07
N GLY A 81 -2.06 -1.26 9.59
CA GLY A 81 -3.30 -1.73 10.19
C GLY A 81 -3.44 -1.22 11.64
N ARG A 82 -3.27 -2.11 12.61
CA ARG A 82 -3.32 -1.75 14.03
C ARG A 82 -1.98 -1.28 14.60
N GLY A 83 -0.98 -1.05 13.77
CA GLY A 83 0.32 -0.51 14.13
C GLY A 83 1.18 -1.40 15.03
N THR A 84 1.02 -2.71 14.98
CA THR A 84 1.80 -3.60 15.87
C THR A 84 3.28 -3.57 15.52
N ASP A 85 3.64 -3.63 14.24
CA ASP A 85 5.02 -3.59 13.79
C ASP A 85 5.60 -2.19 14.03
N ALA A 86 4.87 -1.14 13.68
CA ALA A 86 5.26 0.25 13.92
C ALA A 86 5.59 0.53 15.39
N ARG A 87 4.70 0.15 16.32
CA ARG A 87 4.95 0.34 17.76
C ARG A 87 6.08 -0.52 18.31
N TYR A 88 6.23 -1.75 17.83
CA TYR A 88 7.29 -2.65 18.32
C TYR A 88 8.68 -2.14 17.97
N PHE A 89 8.86 -1.65 16.74
CA PHE A 89 10.14 -1.14 16.26
C PHE A 89 10.33 0.36 16.52
N GLY A 90 9.32 1.08 16.98
CA GLY A 90 9.38 2.53 17.18
C GLY A 90 9.47 3.29 15.86
N ILE A 91 8.89 2.77 14.77
CA ILE A 91 8.89 3.38 13.45
C ILE A 91 7.54 4.03 13.14
N ARG A 92 7.51 4.92 12.15
CA ARG A 92 6.26 5.53 11.71
C ARG A 92 5.33 4.51 11.09
N GLY A 93 4.04 4.52 11.44
CA GLY A 93 3.00 3.71 10.82
C GLY A 93 2.05 4.57 10.00
N TRP A 94 1.58 4.05 8.88
CA TRP A 94 0.51 4.65 8.09
C TRP A 94 -0.45 3.58 7.56
N ASP A 95 -1.75 3.88 7.62
CA ASP A 95 -2.80 3.03 7.05
C ASP A 95 -3.89 3.90 6.42
N ILE A 96 -4.37 3.50 5.23
CA ILE A 96 -5.39 4.25 4.48
C ILE A 96 -6.72 4.35 5.24
N ASN A 97 -7.01 3.41 6.12
CA ASN A 97 -8.23 3.43 6.92
C ASN A 97 -8.12 4.36 8.15
N GLY A 98 -7.00 5.07 8.28
CA GLY A 98 -6.75 5.97 9.38
C GLY A 98 -6.46 5.24 10.69
N GLY A 99 -6.90 5.80 11.78
CA GLY A 99 -6.61 5.35 13.14
C GLY A 99 -5.81 6.40 13.88
N GLU A 100 -4.96 5.97 14.80
CA GLU A 100 -4.08 6.85 15.58
C GLU A 100 -2.78 7.22 14.82
N HIS A 101 -2.73 6.93 13.51
CA HIS A 101 -1.54 7.13 12.70
C HIS A 101 -1.56 8.50 12.02
N GLU A 102 -0.40 9.13 11.94
CA GLU A 102 -0.24 10.40 11.25
C GLU A 102 -0.52 10.26 9.76
N PRO A 103 -1.20 11.24 9.13
CA PRO A 103 -1.36 11.27 7.69
C PRO A 103 -0.02 11.26 6.98
N LEU A 104 0.07 10.53 5.87
CA LEU A 104 1.24 10.53 5.01
C LEU A 104 1.15 11.72 4.05
N ASP A 105 2.10 12.64 4.13
CA ASP A 105 2.21 13.75 3.19
C ASP A 105 2.96 13.32 1.92
N ARG A 106 2.61 13.89 0.78
CA ARG A 106 3.26 13.58 -0.51
C ARG A 106 4.76 13.88 -0.55
N TYR A 107 5.26 14.69 0.38
CA TYR A 107 6.67 15.05 0.49
C TYR A 107 7.43 14.18 1.50
N ASP A 108 6.71 13.36 2.27
CA ASP A 108 7.36 12.42 3.19
C ASP A 108 8.24 11.43 2.40
N LYS A 109 9.48 11.25 2.86
CA LYS A 109 10.45 10.35 2.25
C LYS A 109 11.07 9.44 3.31
N PHE A 110 11.27 8.17 2.93
CA PHE A 110 11.79 7.14 3.82
C PHE A 110 12.91 6.37 3.14
N ASP A 111 13.94 6.02 3.90
CA ASP A 111 15.02 5.16 3.45
C ASP A 111 14.58 3.70 3.40
N THR A 112 13.66 3.33 4.29
CA THR A 112 13.07 1.99 4.31
C THR A 112 11.55 2.06 4.41
N ILE A 113 10.85 1.30 3.57
CA ILE A 113 9.40 1.10 3.69
C ILE A 113 9.10 -0.39 3.83
N LEU A 114 8.41 -0.75 4.90
CA LEU A 114 7.85 -2.08 5.09
C LEU A 114 6.39 -2.08 4.60
N CYS A 115 6.01 -3.05 3.78
CA CYS A 115 4.63 -3.23 3.32
C CYS A 115 4.23 -4.69 3.49
N SER A 116 3.65 -5.03 4.65
CA SER A 116 3.43 -6.42 5.05
C SER A 116 1.98 -6.85 4.82
N TYR A 117 1.76 -7.77 3.85
CA TYR A 117 0.47 -8.40 3.56
C TYR A 117 -0.64 -7.45 3.06
N VAL A 118 -0.30 -6.25 2.62
CA VAL A 118 -1.24 -5.27 2.05
C VAL A 118 -1.72 -5.72 0.69
N LEU A 119 -0.81 -6.13 -0.20
CA LEU A 119 -1.14 -6.46 -1.58
C LEU A 119 -2.07 -7.67 -1.71
N ASN A 120 -2.01 -8.60 -0.77
CA ASN A 120 -2.84 -9.80 -0.78
C ASN A 120 -4.34 -9.54 -0.58
N VAL A 121 -4.72 -8.39 -0.05
CA VAL A 121 -6.13 -8.05 0.22
C VAL A 121 -6.74 -7.16 -0.86
N ILE A 122 -5.93 -6.76 -1.84
CA ILE A 122 -6.33 -5.91 -2.97
C ILE A 122 -6.61 -6.80 -4.18
N PRO A 123 -7.86 -6.90 -4.66
CA PRO A 123 -8.22 -7.79 -5.76
C PRO A 123 -7.67 -7.36 -7.12
N SER A 124 -7.73 -6.06 -7.39
CA SER A 124 -7.33 -5.48 -8.66
C SER A 124 -5.81 -5.40 -8.77
N GLU A 125 -5.25 -5.93 -9.85
CA GLU A 125 -3.83 -5.83 -10.15
C GLU A 125 -3.42 -4.36 -10.37
N ASN A 126 -4.24 -3.60 -11.08
CA ASN A 126 -3.98 -2.17 -11.29
C ASN A 126 -3.91 -1.39 -9.96
N GLU A 127 -4.79 -1.70 -9.00
CA GLU A 127 -4.75 -1.07 -7.68
C GLU A 127 -3.49 -1.50 -6.90
N ARG A 128 -3.07 -2.75 -7.01
CA ARG A 128 -1.79 -3.19 -6.42
C ARG A 128 -0.61 -2.42 -7.01
N MET A 129 -0.59 -2.21 -8.33
CA MET A 129 0.46 -1.43 -8.99
C MET A 129 0.42 0.05 -8.57
N GLN A 130 -0.76 0.63 -8.35
CA GLN A 130 -0.89 1.99 -7.80
C GLN A 130 -0.31 2.07 -6.38
N VAL A 131 -0.56 1.08 -5.53
CA VAL A 131 0.03 0.99 -4.19
C VAL A 131 1.55 0.89 -4.27
N ILE A 132 2.10 0.06 -5.15
CA ILE A 132 3.54 -0.09 -5.35
C ILE A 132 4.16 1.23 -5.84
N SER A 133 3.52 1.90 -6.80
CA SER A 133 3.95 3.21 -7.28
C SER A 133 3.91 4.27 -6.17
N HIS A 134 2.86 4.26 -5.34
CA HIS A 134 2.76 5.18 -4.21
C HIS A 134 3.87 4.93 -3.17
N ILE A 135 4.15 3.68 -2.84
CA ILE A 135 5.29 3.30 -1.98
C ILE A 135 6.60 3.83 -2.57
N LYS A 136 6.84 3.57 -3.86
CA LYS A 136 8.05 4.03 -4.55
C LYS A 136 8.21 5.55 -4.47
N ASN A 137 7.12 6.29 -4.64
CA ASN A 137 7.12 7.75 -4.56
C ASN A 137 7.45 8.29 -3.17
N HIS A 138 7.39 7.47 -2.14
CA HIS A 138 7.79 7.83 -0.77
C HIS A 138 9.19 7.33 -0.38
N LEU A 139 9.93 6.70 -1.30
CA LEU A 139 11.33 6.37 -1.07
C LEU A 139 12.23 7.58 -1.26
N THR A 140 13.31 7.66 -0.46
CA THR A 140 14.46 8.50 -0.77
C THR A 140 15.16 7.99 -2.04
N PRO A 141 16.06 8.75 -2.69
CA PRO A 141 16.75 8.31 -3.90
C PRO A 141 17.49 6.97 -3.75
N GLU A 142 17.96 6.64 -2.56
CA GLU A 142 18.67 5.39 -2.25
C GLU A 142 17.82 4.42 -1.41
N GLY A 143 16.55 4.77 -1.20
CA GLY A 143 15.63 4.02 -0.35
C GLY A 143 15.16 2.71 -0.97
N ASN A 144 14.77 1.79 -0.09
CA ASN A 144 14.29 0.47 -0.44
C ASN A 144 12.95 0.17 0.23
N ALA A 145 12.04 -0.47 -0.50
CA ALA A 145 10.83 -1.01 0.09
C ALA A 145 10.85 -2.53 0.09
N TYR A 146 10.33 -3.12 1.17
CA TYR A 146 10.20 -4.56 1.33
C TYR A 146 8.73 -4.94 1.32
N LEU A 147 8.29 -5.53 0.18
CA LEU A 147 6.91 -5.90 -0.06
C LEU A 147 6.71 -7.37 0.33
N THR A 148 5.96 -7.61 1.39
CA THR A 148 5.69 -8.99 1.83
C THR A 148 4.32 -9.46 1.39
N VAL A 149 4.29 -10.62 0.76
CA VAL A 149 3.05 -11.30 0.34
C VAL A 149 2.97 -12.72 0.91
N ARG A 150 1.74 -13.24 0.97
CA ARG A 150 1.50 -14.63 1.40
C ARG A 150 1.99 -15.62 0.37
N ASN A 151 2.54 -16.75 0.85
CA ASN A 151 2.97 -17.88 0.03
C ASN A 151 2.35 -19.22 0.46
N ASP A 152 1.53 -19.20 1.52
CA ASP A 152 0.94 -20.41 2.10
C ASP A 152 -0.23 -20.98 1.28
N LYS A 153 -0.88 -20.17 0.42
CA LYS A 153 -2.05 -20.56 -0.35
C LYS A 153 -2.00 -19.96 -1.76
N LYS A 154 -1.28 -20.63 -2.66
CA LYS A 154 -1.14 -20.16 -4.06
C LYS A 154 -2.44 -20.13 -4.88
N ASN A 155 -3.42 -20.95 -4.52
CA ASN A 155 -4.71 -21.02 -5.21
C ASN A 155 -5.79 -20.12 -4.56
N LEU A 156 -5.41 -19.30 -3.58
CA LEU A 156 -6.37 -18.43 -2.92
C LEU A 156 -6.62 -17.20 -3.81
N ASN A 157 -7.85 -17.07 -4.28
CA ASN A 157 -8.31 -15.89 -5.00
C ASN A 157 -9.81 -15.73 -4.75
N GLY A 158 -10.19 -14.87 -3.83
CA GLY A 158 -11.59 -14.62 -3.52
C GLY A 158 -11.87 -14.25 -2.07
N TRP A 159 -13.17 -14.24 -1.76
CA TRP A 159 -13.66 -13.90 -0.44
C TRP A 159 -13.50 -15.05 0.54
N THR A 160 -12.97 -14.73 1.71
CA THR A 160 -12.87 -15.67 2.83
C THR A 160 -14.22 -15.78 3.56
N LYS A 161 -14.38 -16.81 4.39
CA LYS A 161 -15.58 -16.97 5.24
C LYS A 161 -15.80 -15.79 6.20
N SER A 162 -14.72 -15.09 6.56
CA SER A 162 -14.77 -13.88 7.42
C SER A 162 -15.12 -12.60 6.67
N GLY A 163 -15.42 -12.67 5.37
CA GLY A 163 -15.81 -11.53 4.56
C GLY A 163 -14.66 -10.60 4.19
N THR A 164 -13.42 -11.11 4.16
CA THR A 164 -12.24 -10.42 3.67
C THR A 164 -11.79 -11.03 2.35
N TYR A 165 -11.27 -10.21 1.44
CA TYR A 165 -10.68 -10.71 0.21
C TYR A 165 -9.25 -11.16 0.45
N GLN A 166 -8.82 -12.22 -0.25
CA GLN A 166 -7.45 -12.69 -0.26
C GLN A 166 -7.09 -13.18 -1.66
N THR A 167 -5.92 -12.80 -2.14
CA THR A 167 -5.38 -13.29 -3.41
C THR A 167 -3.91 -13.67 -3.27
N PHE A 168 -3.49 -14.62 -4.09
CA PHE A 168 -2.07 -14.88 -4.29
C PHE A 168 -1.50 -13.73 -5.15
N VAL A 169 -0.34 -13.24 -4.77
CA VAL A 169 0.37 -12.16 -5.48
C VAL A 169 1.77 -12.65 -5.80
N ASP A 170 2.16 -12.55 -7.05
CA ASP A 170 3.52 -12.72 -7.53
C ASP A 170 3.96 -11.41 -8.17
N LEU A 171 5.13 -10.91 -7.81
CA LEU A 171 5.62 -9.62 -8.27
C LEU A 171 6.87 -9.82 -9.13
N PRO A 172 7.03 -9.07 -10.23
CA PRO A 172 8.25 -9.07 -11.03
C PRO A 172 9.35 -8.25 -10.35
N LEU A 173 9.70 -8.62 -9.12
CA LEU A 173 10.68 -7.95 -8.27
C LEU A 173 11.65 -8.97 -7.67
N PRO A 174 12.88 -8.57 -7.33
CA PRO A 174 13.83 -9.43 -6.65
C PRO A 174 13.28 -10.01 -5.35
N ILE A 175 13.42 -11.32 -5.17
CA ILE A 175 13.07 -11.99 -3.93
C ILE A 175 14.28 -11.98 -3.00
N VAL A 176 14.14 -11.33 -1.83
CA VAL A 176 15.19 -11.32 -0.80
C VAL A 176 15.00 -12.42 0.24
N HIS A 177 13.77 -12.89 0.43
CA HIS A 177 13.50 -14.00 1.32
C HIS A 177 12.21 -14.73 0.94
N LYS A 178 12.21 -16.06 1.07
CA LYS A 178 11.06 -16.92 0.76
C LYS A 178 10.94 -18.06 1.74
N THR A 179 9.73 -18.22 2.26
CA THR A 179 9.33 -19.34 3.11
C THR A 179 8.07 -19.99 2.55
N SER A 180 7.59 -21.06 3.16
CA SER A 180 6.27 -21.62 2.84
C SER A 180 5.12 -20.67 3.22
N GLY A 181 5.33 -19.73 4.13
CA GLY A 181 4.30 -18.81 4.64
C GLY A 181 4.26 -17.48 3.91
N TYR A 182 5.40 -16.97 3.46
CA TYR A 182 5.49 -15.64 2.84
C TYR A 182 6.70 -15.49 1.93
N ILE A 183 6.64 -14.48 1.05
CA ILE A 183 7.74 -14.02 0.20
C ILE A 183 7.97 -12.56 0.52
N ILE A 184 9.23 -12.13 0.60
CA ILE A 184 9.64 -10.74 0.69
C ILE A 184 10.32 -10.35 -0.61
N TYR A 185 9.76 -9.36 -1.29
CA TYR A 185 10.33 -8.73 -2.47
C TYR A 185 10.99 -7.41 -2.08
N LYS A 186 12.06 -7.04 -2.80
CA LYS A 186 12.72 -5.74 -2.68
C LYS A 186 12.32 -4.85 -3.85
N LEU A 187 11.92 -3.62 -3.55
CA LEU A 187 11.69 -2.55 -4.52
C LEU A 187 12.67 -1.42 -4.21
N GLU A 188 13.52 -1.09 -5.14
CA GLU A 188 14.46 0.03 -5.06
C GLU A 188 13.84 1.29 -5.68
N SER A 189 14.23 2.46 -5.17
CA SER A 189 13.68 3.75 -5.63
C SER A 189 13.84 3.99 -7.13
N TRP A 190 14.94 3.52 -7.71
CA TRP A 190 15.27 3.66 -9.14
C TRP A 190 14.62 2.59 -10.03
N PHE A 191 14.04 1.52 -9.46
CA PHE A 191 13.45 0.42 -10.23
C PHE A 191 12.36 0.92 -11.19
N ASN A 192 12.44 0.53 -12.48
CA ASN A 192 11.44 0.89 -13.47
C ASN A 192 10.28 -0.11 -13.47
N LEU A 193 9.14 0.31 -12.92
CA LEU A 193 7.94 -0.53 -12.85
C LEU A 193 7.31 -0.84 -14.22
N ASP A 194 7.58 -0.01 -15.24
CA ASP A 194 7.04 -0.19 -16.58
C ASP A 194 7.88 -1.17 -17.42
N LYS A 195 9.12 -1.47 -16.97
CA LYS A 195 10.08 -2.34 -17.66
C LYS A 195 10.83 -3.24 -16.68
N PRO A 196 10.13 -4.12 -15.98
CA PRO A 196 10.76 -4.97 -14.96
C PRO A 196 11.81 -5.94 -15.53
N GLU A 197 11.71 -6.30 -16.83
CA GLU A 197 12.63 -7.18 -17.50
C GLU A 197 14.04 -6.60 -17.69
N GLU A 198 14.19 -5.27 -17.73
CA GLU A 198 15.51 -4.64 -17.82
C GLU A 198 16.37 -4.95 -16.60
N TYR A 199 15.75 -5.08 -15.43
CA TYR A 199 16.44 -5.40 -14.18
C TYR A 199 16.79 -6.89 -14.04
N MET A 200 15.90 -7.78 -14.50
CA MET A 200 16.08 -9.24 -14.32
C MET A 200 17.25 -9.80 -15.14
N ASN A 201 17.78 -9.04 -16.09
CA ASN A 201 18.92 -9.43 -16.95
C ASN A 201 20.28 -8.98 -16.38
N GLU A 202 20.31 -8.20 -15.30
CA GLU A 202 21.55 -7.69 -14.69
C GLU A 202 21.97 -8.44 -13.42
N VAL A 203 21.16 -9.40 -12.98
CA VAL A 203 21.39 -10.26 -11.80
C VAL A 203 21.56 -11.72 -12.25
#